data_2cdb37a535fbb300f3ff4c311de7b4bc
#
_entry.id   2cdb37a535fbb300f3ff4c311de7b4bc
#
_cell.length_a   1.000
_cell.length_b   1.000
_cell.length_c   1.000
_cell.angle_alpha   90.00
_cell.angle_beta   90.00
_cell.angle_gamma   90.00
#
_symmetry.space_group_name_H-M   'P 1'
#
loop_
_entity.id
_entity.type
_entity.pdbx_description
1 polymer ?
#
loop_
_entity_poly.entity_id
_entity_poly.type
_entity_poly.pdbx_seq_one_letter_code
_entity_poly.pdbx_strand_id
1 'polypeptide(L)'
;MTAFGALFDRVRETSPLVHCISNLVSANDCANIVLAAGASPIMADDPEEVEEITALSRALCLSLGIPNPRKAEAMVKAGRTAARLGLPVVFDPVGVGASQFRQSIAAEVLREVPVTVLRCNASELQALSGLAQVSRGVDAGKTLPPEALRPLAEQFAAKHHCVAAVTGAEDIVTDGKTTHILRNGTPLLRRVTGAGCMLSVLTAAFVGANPDRPLAAAAAAVCAMGLCGETAAARLTGEEGTGTLRMYLMDAVSNLTGEQLDQGANDELYC
;
A
#
# COMPACT_ATOMS: atom_id res chain seq x y z
N MET A 1 21.33 -10.11 -2.17
CA MET A 1 20.54 -9.19 -1.37
C MET A 1 19.89 -8.18 -2.29
N THR A 2 18.59 -7.98 -2.16
CA THR A 2 17.88 -6.98 -2.96
C THR A 2 18.25 -5.60 -2.43
N ALA A 3 18.76 -4.71 -3.27
CA ALA A 3 19.15 -3.36 -2.86
C ALA A 3 17.89 -2.46 -2.80
N PHE A 4 17.18 -2.47 -1.68
CA PHE A 4 16.01 -1.63 -1.42
C PHE A 4 16.39 -0.18 -1.10
N GLY A 5 17.59 0.03 -0.55
CA GLY A 5 18.08 1.33 -0.16
C GLY A 5 18.11 2.32 -1.30
N ALA A 6 18.67 1.93 -2.45
CA ALA A 6 18.73 2.79 -3.63
C ALA A 6 17.32 3.20 -4.14
N LEU A 7 16.29 2.37 -3.95
CA LEU A 7 14.91 2.69 -4.30
C LEU A 7 14.32 3.74 -3.36
N PHE A 8 14.68 3.67 -2.08
CA PHE A 8 14.28 4.67 -1.08
C PHE A 8 15.01 6.01 -1.29
N ASP A 9 16.33 5.97 -1.53
CA ASP A 9 17.11 7.19 -1.79
C ASP A 9 16.55 7.94 -3.00
N ARG A 10 16.11 7.22 -4.05
CA ARG A 10 15.45 7.81 -5.22
C ARG A 10 14.11 8.49 -4.88
N VAL A 11 13.36 8.01 -3.86
CA VAL A 11 12.16 8.72 -3.37
C VAL A 11 12.55 10.11 -2.85
N ARG A 12 13.60 10.20 -2.04
CA ARG A 12 14.08 11.47 -1.48
C ARG A 12 14.68 12.41 -2.52
N GLU A 13 15.42 11.86 -3.48
CA GLU A 13 16.04 12.61 -4.56
C GLU A 13 15.01 13.23 -5.51
N THR A 14 13.95 12.48 -5.83
CA THR A 14 12.95 12.91 -6.82
C THR A 14 11.73 13.58 -6.21
N SER A 15 11.49 13.41 -4.90
CA SER A 15 10.34 13.94 -4.16
C SER A 15 9.02 13.82 -4.94
N PRO A 16 8.60 12.59 -5.35
CA PRO A 16 7.47 12.43 -6.24
C PRO A 16 6.18 12.98 -5.62
N LEU A 17 5.40 13.73 -6.43
CA LEU A 17 4.05 14.13 -6.03
C LEU A 17 3.12 12.92 -6.13
N VAL A 18 2.50 12.55 -5.02
CA VAL A 18 1.55 11.43 -4.91
C VAL A 18 0.14 11.97 -4.76
N HIS A 19 -0.72 11.72 -5.75
CA HIS A 19 -2.14 11.99 -5.64
C HIS A 19 -2.81 10.88 -4.80
N CYS A 20 -3.45 11.28 -3.71
CA CYS A 20 -4.07 10.38 -2.75
C CYS A 20 -5.59 10.58 -2.69
N ILE A 21 -6.36 9.64 -3.26
CA ILE A 21 -7.79 9.51 -2.97
C ILE A 21 -7.91 8.60 -1.74
N SER A 22 -7.79 9.22 -0.57
CA SER A 22 -7.73 8.53 0.73
C SER A 22 -9.07 8.58 1.47
N ASN A 23 -9.11 8.16 2.71
CA ASN A 23 -10.28 8.26 3.58
C ASN A 23 -10.04 9.22 4.76
N LEU A 24 -11.10 9.80 5.28
CA LEU A 24 -11.04 10.83 6.34
C LEU A 24 -10.37 10.33 7.63
N VAL A 25 -10.43 9.02 7.91
CA VAL A 25 -9.87 8.46 9.16
C VAL A 25 -8.34 8.49 9.14
N SER A 26 -7.72 8.29 7.97
CA SER A 26 -6.27 8.15 7.84
C SER A 26 -5.62 9.22 6.95
N ALA A 27 -6.37 10.15 6.39
CA ALA A 27 -5.85 11.14 5.43
C ALA A 27 -4.66 11.93 5.98
N ASN A 28 -4.75 12.41 7.22
CA ASN A 28 -3.67 13.16 7.86
C ASN A 28 -2.40 12.32 7.99
N ASP A 29 -2.52 11.07 8.47
CA ASP A 29 -1.39 10.16 8.64
C ASP A 29 -0.80 9.74 7.29
N CYS A 30 -1.63 9.53 6.28
CA CYS A 30 -1.20 9.25 4.91
C CYS A 30 -0.36 10.42 4.34
N ALA A 31 -0.80 11.66 4.54
CA ALA A 31 -0.03 12.81 4.11
C ALA A 31 1.30 12.92 4.86
N ASN A 32 1.30 12.74 6.19
CA ASN A 32 2.50 12.87 7.01
C ASN A 32 3.54 11.78 6.72
N ILE A 33 3.12 10.52 6.47
CA ILE A 33 4.10 9.46 6.19
C ILE A 33 4.75 9.63 4.81
N VAL A 34 4.03 10.18 3.82
CA VAL A 34 4.59 10.53 2.51
C VAL A 34 5.63 11.64 2.65
N LEU A 35 5.32 12.69 3.45
CA LEU A 35 6.29 13.76 3.78
C LEU A 35 7.49 13.22 4.54
N ALA A 36 7.30 12.34 5.52
CA ALA A 36 8.36 11.71 6.27
C ALA A 36 9.32 10.91 5.37
N ALA A 37 8.79 10.24 4.35
CA ALA A 37 9.60 9.51 3.36
C ALA A 37 10.36 10.43 2.39
N GLY A 38 10.07 11.73 2.36
CA GLY A 38 10.70 12.71 1.45
C GLY A 38 9.95 12.91 0.14
N ALA A 39 8.73 12.38 0.02
CA ALA A 39 7.83 12.61 -1.12
C ALA A 39 6.80 13.73 -0.80
N SER A 40 5.96 14.10 -1.76
CA SER A 40 4.97 15.16 -1.64
C SER A 40 3.55 14.59 -1.81
N PRO A 41 2.65 14.68 -0.83
CA PRO A 41 1.28 14.26 -0.97
C PRO A 41 0.37 15.38 -1.47
N ILE A 42 -0.64 15.04 -2.28
CA ILE A 42 -1.79 15.88 -2.55
C ILE A 42 -3.07 15.08 -2.34
N MET A 43 -3.95 15.60 -1.45
CA MET A 43 -5.18 14.94 -1.06
C MET A 43 -6.34 15.59 -1.85
N ALA A 44 -6.87 14.88 -2.84
CA ALA A 44 -7.97 15.36 -3.66
C ALA A 44 -8.88 14.19 -4.00
N ASP A 45 -10.20 14.31 -3.77
CA ASP A 45 -11.17 13.25 -4.01
C ASP A 45 -12.47 13.74 -4.68
N ASP A 46 -12.48 15.01 -5.13
CA ASP A 46 -13.62 15.54 -5.86
C ASP A 46 -13.51 15.21 -7.36
N PRO A 47 -14.58 14.62 -7.98
CA PRO A 47 -14.60 14.32 -9.41
C PRO A 47 -14.34 15.50 -10.35
N GLU A 48 -14.51 16.74 -9.87
CA GLU A 48 -14.28 17.94 -10.67
C GLU A 48 -12.81 18.32 -10.81
N GLU A 49 -11.92 17.86 -9.87
CA GLU A 49 -10.49 18.24 -9.87
C GLU A 49 -9.53 17.08 -10.09
N VAL A 50 -9.97 15.82 -9.82
CA VAL A 50 -9.03 14.69 -9.75
C VAL A 50 -8.25 14.43 -11.06
N GLU A 51 -8.77 14.77 -12.21
CA GLU A 51 -8.07 14.59 -13.49
C GLU A 51 -6.88 15.57 -13.60
N GLU A 52 -7.07 16.84 -13.21
CA GLU A 52 -6.02 17.85 -13.21
C GLU A 52 -4.94 17.50 -12.19
N ILE A 53 -5.35 17.12 -10.96
CA ILE A 53 -4.43 16.74 -9.89
C ILE A 53 -3.62 15.50 -10.25
N THR A 54 -4.28 14.47 -10.84
CA THR A 54 -3.57 13.27 -11.32
C THR A 54 -2.54 13.64 -12.38
N ALA A 55 -2.86 14.56 -13.29
CA ALA A 55 -1.97 14.95 -14.39
C ALA A 55 -0.68 15.64 -13.89
N LEU A 56 -0.72 16.28 -12.73
CA LEU A 56 0.46 16.89 -12.10
C LEU A 56 1.32 15.89 -11.32
N SER A 57 0.78 14.71 -11.02
CA SER A 57 1.37 13.76 -10.09
C SER A 57 2.34 12.78 -10.77
N ARG A 58 3.08 12.02 -9.93
CA ARG A 58 3.99 10.96 -10.36
C ARG A 58 3.46 9.56 -10.03
N ALA A 59 2.47 9.49 -9.13
CA ALA A 59 1.75 8.27 -8.79
C ALA A 59 0.36 8.60 -8.27
N LEU A 60 -0.56 7.64 -8.38
CA LEU A 60 -1.91 7.71 -7.85
C LEU A 60 -2.13 6.60 -6.82
N CYS A 61 -2.64 6.96 -5.63
CA CYS A 61 -3.10 6.01 -4.61
C CYS A 61 -4.61 6.08 -4.45
N LEU A 62 -5.30 4.96 -4.65
CA LEU A 62 -6.75 4.81 -4.54
C LEU A 62 -7.09 3.97 -3.32
N SER A 63 -7.74 4.54 -2.30
CA SER A 63 -8.19 3.81 -1.11
C SER A 63 -9.70 3.71 -1.04
N LEU A 64 -10.20 2.47 -0.93
CA LEU A 64 -11.63 2.16 -0.79
C LEU A 64 -12.17 2.41 0.64
N GLY A 65 -11.37 2.97 1.53
CA GLY A 65 -11.82 3.34 2.88
C GLY A 65 -12.92 4.41 2.83
N ILE A 66 -14.02 4.22 3.59
CA ILE A 66 -15.21 5.10 3.61
C ILE A 66 -15.71 5.43 2.19
N PRO A 67 -16.18 4.43 1.42
CA PRO A 67 -16.64 4.66 0.06
C PRO A 67 -17.99 5.39 0.02
N ASN A 68 -18.15 6.21 -1.02
CA ASN A 68 -19.41 6.79 -1.43
C ASN A 68 -19.44 6.90 -2.97
N PRO A 69 -20.61 7.15 -3.60
CA PRO A 69 -20.70 7.17 -5.06
C PRO A 69 -19.81 8.22 -5.73
N ARG A 70 -19.68 9.40 -5.13
CA ARG A 70 -18.88 10.50 -5.65
C ARG A 70 -17.38 10.16 -5.63
N LYS A 71 -16.92 9.53 -4.54
CA LYS A 71 -15.54 9.03 -4.42
C LYS A 71 -15.25 7.89 -5.41
N ALA A 72 -16.21 6.98 -5.63
CA ALA A 72 -16.07 5.91 -6.62
C ALA A 72 -15.88 6.48 -8.03
N GLU A 73 -16.67 7.48 -8.41
CA GLU A 73 -16.51 8.23 -9.66
C GLU A 73 -15.13 8.89 -9.76
N ALA A 74 -14.68 9.57 -8.71
CA ALA A 74 -13.36 10.20 -8.64
C ALA A 74 -12.23 9.19 -8.85
N MET A 75 -12.30 8.02 -8.20
CA MET A 75 -11.30 6.96 -8.36
C MET A 75 -11.18 6.46 -9.80
N VAL A 76 -12.30 6.28 -10.50
CA VAL A 76 -12.30 5.84 -11.90
C VAL A 76 -11.78 6.94 -12.82
N LYS A 77 -12.21 8.20 -12.65
CA LYS A 77 -11.72 9.36 -13.43
C LYS A 77 -10.20 9.54 -13.28
N ALA A 78 -9.72 9.58 -12.03
CA ALA A 78 -8.29 9.69 -11.73
C ALA A 78 -7.49 8.50 -12.30
N GLY A 79 -8.01 7.27 -12.12
CA GLY A 79 -7.37 6.06 -12.62
C GLY A 79 -7.25 6.03 -14.14
N ARG A 80 -8.29 6.42 -14.87
CA ARG A 80 -8.24 6.55 -16.34
C ARG A 80 -7.25 7.63 -16.79
N THR A 81 -7.14 8.72 -16.05
CA THR A 81 -6.15 9.76 -16.33
C THR A 81 -4.73 9.27 -16.07
N ALA A 82 -4.49 8.56 -14.97
CA ALA A 82 -3.21 7.91 -14.70
C ALA A 82 -2.82 6.94 -15.82
N ALA A 83 -3.77 6.12 -16.30
CA ALA A 83 -3.56 5.19 -17.41
C ALA A 83 -3.13 5.90 -18.71
N ARG A 84 -3.81 7.01 -19.10
CA ARG A 84 -3.44 7.79 -20.28
C ARG A 84 -2.02 8.37 -20.20
N LEU A 85 -1.57 8.69 -18.99
CA LEU A 85 -0.27 9.31 -18.74
C LEU A 85 0.84 8.29 -18.40
N GLY A 86 0.50 6.99 -18.30
CA GLY A 86 1.45 5.94 -17.91
C GLY A 86 1.92 6.06 -16.45
N LEU A 87 1.11 6.68 -15.58
CA LEU A 87 1.44 6.83 -14.16
C LEU A 87 1.12 5.55 -13.39
N PRO A 88 1.97 5.13 -12.44
CA PRO A 88 1.66 3.98 -11.59
C PRO A 88 0.47 4.27 -10.66
N VAL A 89 -0.37 3.24 -10.50
CA VAL A 89 -1.55 3.28 -9.63
C VAL A 89 -1.43 2.22 -8.55
N VAL A 90 -1.52 2.64 -7.29
CA VAL A 90 -1.66 1.75 -6.13
C VAL A 90 -3.13 1.72 -5.72
N PHE A 91 -3.69 0.52 -5.61
CA PHE A 91 -5.08 0.33 -5.17
C PHE A 91 -5.11 -0.40 -3.82
N ASP A 92 -5.82 0.19 -2.86
CA ASP A 92 -6.06 -0.34 -1.51
C ASP A 92 -7.56 -0.62 -1.33
N PRO A 93 -8.01 -1.88 -1.52
CA PRO A 93 -9.42 -2.28 -1.46
C PRO A 93 -9.93 -2.46 -0.03
N VAL A 94 -9.70 -1.49 0.83
CA VAL A 94 -10.02 -1.53 2.27
C VAL A 94 -11.39 -2.12 2.54
N GLY A 95 -11.44 -3.27 3.22
CA GLY A 95 -12.67 -3.92 3.64
C GLY A 95 -13.57 -4.37 2.50
N VAL A 96 -13.03 -4.72 1.34
CA VAL A 96 -13.79 -5.13 0.14
C VAL A 96 -14.75 -6.30 0.42
N GLY A 97 -14.42 -7.20 1.34
CA GLY A 97 -15.30 -8.31 1.74
C GLY A 97 -16.50 -7.91 2.62
N ALA A 98 -16.55 -6.65 3.10
CA ALA A 98 -17.55 -6.24 4.10
C ALA A 98 -18.94 -5.91 3.53
N SER A 99 -19.05 -5.56 2.23
CA SER A 99 -20.33 -5.26 1.60
C SER A 99 -20.29 -5.41 0.08
N GLN A 100 -21.45 -5.66 -0.53
CA GLN A 100 -21.60 -5.69 -1.99
C GLN A 100 -21.24 -4.34 -2.64
N PHE A 101 -21.53 -3.23 -1.96
CA PHE A 101 -21.19 -1.89 -2.45
C PHE A 101 -19.65 -1.72 -2.60
N ARG A 102 -18.87 -2.20 -1.62
CA ARG A 102 -17.41 -2.19 -1.73
C ARG A 102 -16.90 -3.11 -2.82
N GLN A 103 -17.48 -4.30 -2.94
CA GLN A 103 -17.15 -5.26 -4.01
C GLN A 103 -17.42 -4.69 -5.40
N SER A 104 -18.55 -4.01 -5.59
CA SER A 104 -18.90 -3.40 -6.89
C SER A 104 -17.92 -2.31 -7.29
N ILE A 105 -17.53 -1.43 -6.35
CA ILE A 105 -16.53 -0.38 -6.63
C ILE A 105 -15.17 -0.99 -6.92
N ALA A 106 -14.73 -1.97 -6.12
CA ALA A 106 -13.45 -2.64 -6.36
C ALA A 106 -13.41 -3.34 -7.73
N ALA A 107 -14.49 -4.02 -8.11
CA ALA A 107 -14.62 -4.64 -9.43
C ALA A 107 -14.59 -3.61 -10.57
N GLU A 108 -15.23 -2.46 -10.38
CA GLU A 108 -15.20 -1.37 -11.34
C GLU A 108 -13.77 -0.78 -11.49
N VAL A 109 -13.09 -0.49 -10.39
CA VAL A 109 -11.70 -0.01 -10.42
C VAL A 109 -10.79 -1.02 -11.13
N LEU A 110 -10.85 -2.31 -10.78
CA LEU A 110 -10.01 -3.34 -11.40
C LEU A 110 -10.33 -3.57 -12.88
N ARG A 111 -11.53 -3.25 -13.36
CA ARG A 111 -11.91 -3.34 -14.76
C ARG A 111 -11.46 -2.12 -15.57
N GLU A 112 -11.55 -0.92 -14.99
CA GLU A 112 -11.40 0.35 -15.69
C GLU A 112 -10.00 0.98 -15.54
N VAL A 113 -9.26 0.56 -14.52
CA VAL A 113 -7.96 1.15 -14.16
C VAL A 113 -6.87 0.07 -14.20
N PRO A 114 -5.81 0.26 -15.00
CA PRO A 114 -4.64 -0.61 -14.96
C PRO A 114 -3.88 -0.38 -13.65
N VAL A 115 -4.21 -1.17 -12.62
CA VAL A 115 -3.58 -1.10 -11.31
C VAL A 115 -2.14 -1.62 -11.40
N THR A 116 -1.17 -0.82 -10.97
CA THR A 116 0.24 -1.22 -10.92
C THR A 116 0.53 -2.09 -9.70
N VAL A 117 0.00 -1.68 -8.53
CA VAL A 117 0.15 -2.43 -7.28
C VAL A 117 -1.21 -2.54 -6.60
N LEU A 118 -1.68 -3.76 -6.36
CA LEU A 118 -2.73 -4.04 -5.40
C LEU A 118 -2.08 -4.19 -4.02
N ARG A 119 -2.42 -3.32 -3.06
CA ARG A 119 -2.00 -3.49 -1.67
C ARG A 119 -3.19 -3.89 -0.83
N CYS A 120 -3.16 -5.06 -0.25
CA CYS A 120 -4.28 -5.61 0.54
C CYS A 120 -3.77 -6.52 1.68
N ASN A 121 -4.68 -6.99 2.50
CA ASN A 121 -4.45 -8.09 3.42
C ASN A 121 -5.00 -9.42 2.87
N ALA A 122 -4.74 -10.53 3.58
CA ALA A 122 -5.17 -11.86 3.15
C ALA A 122 -6.70 -11.97 2.97
N SER A 123 -7.51 -11.37 3.84
CA SER A 123 -8.97 -11.43 3.74
C SER A 123 -9.52 -10.62 2.56
N GLU A 124 -8.90 -9.51 2.25
CA GLU A 124 -9.23 -8.67 1.09
C GLU A 124 -8.86 -9.36 -0.22
N LEU A 125 -7.69 -10.01 -0.28
CA LEU A 125 -7.30 -10.82 -1.45
C LEU A 125 -8.28 -11.97 -1.69
N GLN A 126 -8.67 -12.70 -0.63
CA GLN A 126 -9.67 -13.77 -0.74
C GLN A 126 -11.01 -13.26 -1.26
N ALA A 127 -11.46 -12.09 -0.78
CA ALA A 127 -12.70 -11.47 -1.24
C ALA A 127 -12.64 -11.08 -2.72
N LEU A 128 -11.54 -10.47 -3.17
CA LEU A 128 -11.32 -10.11 -4.58
C LEU A 128 -11.19 -11.34 -5.49
N SER A 129 -10.71 -12.46 -4.94
CA SER A 129 -10.58 -13.73 -5.66
C SER A 129 -11.88 -14.57 -5.68
N GLY A 130 -12.97 -14.07 -5.09
CA GLY A 130 -14.25 -14.79 -5.02
C GLY A 130 -14.26 -15.97 -4.03
N LEU A 131 -13.27 -16.07 -3.16
CA LEU A 131 -13.12 -17.17 -2.19
C LEU A 131 -13.71 -16.84 -0.80
N ALA A 132 -14.03 -15.59 -0.52
CA ALA A 132 -14.57 -15.18 0.77
C ALA A 132 -16.09 -15.13 0.75
N GLN A 133 -16.73 -15.76 1.76
CA GLN A 133 -18.08 -15.42 2.15
C GLN A 133 -18.05 -14.08 2.91
N VAL A 134 -19.13 -13.26 2.78
CA VAL A 134 -19.28 -11.97 3.47
C VAL A 134 -18.89 -12.11 4.95
N SER A 135 -17.73 -11.58 5.33
CA SER A 135 -17.22 -11.66 6.70
C SER A 135 -17.65 -10.43 7.51
N ARG A 136 -17.96 -10.63 8.80
CA ARG A 136 -18.29 -9.53 9.72
C ARG A 136 -17.00 -8.80 10.13
N GLY A 137 -16.75 -7.59 9.58
CA GLY A 137 -15.62 -6.72 9.93
C GLY A 137 -14.43 -6.80 8.97
N VAL A 138 -13.48 -5.87 9.11
CA VAL A 138 -12.32 -5.69 8.23
C VAL A 138 -11.33 -6.86 8.35
N ASP A 139 -11.31 -7.56 9.50
CA ASP A 139 -10.35 -8.63 9.83
C ASP A 139 -10.99 -9.99 10.14
N ALA A 140 -12.30 -10.17 9.89
CA ALA A 140 -13.05 -11.34 10.35
C ALA A 140 -13.31 -12.38 9.24
N GLY A 141 -12.32 -13.18 8.92
CA GLY A 141 -12.44 -14.37 8.08
C GLY A 141 -11.42 -15.44 8.51
N LYS A 142 -11.67 -16.72 8.21
CA LYS A 142 -10.61 -17.72 8.30
C LYS A 142 -9.53 -17.34 7.29
N THR A 143 -8.44 -16.79 7.77
CA THR A 143 -7.27 -16.47 6.95
C THR A 143 -6.71 -17.78 6.39
N LEU A 144 -6.45 -17.82 5.09
CA LEU A 144 -5.74 -18.94 4.48
C LEU A 144 -4.37 -19.10 5.15
N PRO A 145 -3.90 -20.33 5.32
CA PRO A 145 -2.53 -20.56 5.79
C PRO A 145 -1.53 -20.00 4.75
N PRO A 146 -0.32 -19.61 5.17
CA PRO A 146 0.68 -18.97 4.28
C PRO A 146 0.94 -19.77 3.00
N GLU A 147 0.93 -21.12 3.08
CA GLU A 147 1.16 -22.01 1.94
C GLU A 147 0.09 -21.89 0.84
N ALA A 148 -1.12 -21.48 1.20
CA ALA A 148 -2.22 -21.28 0.25
C ALA A 148 -2.35 -19.81 -0.17
N LEU A 149 -1.86 -18.87 0.64
CA LEU A 149 -1.95 -17.44 0.37
C LEU A 149 -1.00 -17.01 -0.76
N ARG A 150 0.23 -17.51 -0.78
CA ARG A 150 1.22 -17.21 -1.81
C ARG A 150 0.74 -17.59 -3.22
N PRO A 151 0.30 -18.82 -3.52
CA PRO A 151 -0.22 -19.18 -4.84
C PRO A 151 -1.42 -18.32 -5.25
N LEU A 152 -2.28 -17.94 -4.31
CA LEU A 152 -3.42 -17.06 -4.58
C LEU A 152 -2.97 -15.66 -4.98
N ALA A 153 -1.96 -15.10 -4.31
CA ALA A 153 -1.39 -13.80 -4.64
C ALA A 153 -0.71 -13.82 -6.02
N GLU A 154 0.06 -14.87 -6.31
CA GLU A 154 0.72 -15.07 -7.60
C GLU A 154 -0.31 -15.19 -8.75
N GLN A 155 -1.38 -15.97 -8.55
CA GLN A 155 -2.46 -16.10 -9.54
C GLN A 155 -3.19 -14.78 -9.76
N PHE A 156 -3.46 -14.02 -8.68
CA PHE A 156 -4.11 -12.72 -8.78
C PHE A 156 -3.24 -11.73 -9.56
N ALA A 157 -1.96 -11.63 -9.19
CA ALA A 157 -0.99 -10.74 -9.85
C ALA A 157 -0.86 -11.06 -11.35
N ALA A 158 -0.72 -12.33 -11.71
CA ALA A 158 -0.63 -12.79 -13.09
C ALA A 158 -1.92 -12.48 -13.89
N LYS A 159 -3.09 -12.74 -13.27
CA LYS A 159 -4.41 -12.50 -13.90
C LYS A 159 -4.66 -11.02 -14.18
N HIS A 160 -4.27 -10.15 -13.25
CA HIS A 160 -4.55 -8.70 -13.33
C HIS A 160 -3.35 -7.89 -13.87
N HIS A 161 -2.25 -8.56 -14.22
CA HIS A 161 -1.01 -7.92 -14.70
C HIS A 161 -0.50 -6.82 -13.77
N CYS A 162 -0.54 -7.08 -12.45
CA CYS A 162 -0.13 -6.14 -11.42
C CYS A 162 0.84 -6.79 -10.42
N VAL A 163 1.41 -5.98 -9.55
CA VAL A 163 2.06 -6.46 -8.34
C VAL A 163 1.00 -6.63 -7.25
N ALA A 164 0.95 -7.78 -6.60
CA ALA A 164 0.14 -8.00 -5.40
C ALA A 164 1.02 -7.90 -4.16
N ALA A 165 0.79 -6.87 -3.33
CA ALA A 165 1.43 -6.68 -2.03
C ALA A 165 0.44 -7.05 -0.92
N VAL A 166 0.53 -8.29 -0.45
CA VAL A 166 -0.40 -8.88 0.52
C VAL A 166 0.23 -8.89 1.89
N THR A 167 -0.29 -8.04 2.81
CA THR A 167 0.28 -7.89 4.15
C THR A 167 -0.32 -8.84 5.16
N GLY A 168 0.52 -9.34 6.08
CA GLY A 168 0.14 -10.34 7.07
C GLY A 168 1.10 -10.45 8.25
N ALA A 169 1.31 -11.68 8.71
CA ALA A 169 2.40 -12.00 9.64
C ALA A 169 3.73 -12.13 8.89
N GLU A 170 3.67 -12.64 7.68
CA GLU A 170 4.67 -12.52 6.63
C GLU A 170 4.00 -11.77 5.47
N ASP A 171 4.70 -10.84 4.87
CA ASP A 171 4.19 -10.06 3.75
C ASP A 171 4.65 -10.70 2.43
N ILE A 172 3.72 -10.81 1.48
CA ILE A 172 3.95 -11.41 0.17
C ILE A 172 3.86 -10.30 -0.88
N VAL A 173 4.93 -10.05 -1.64
CA VAL A 173 4.92 -9.11 -2.75
C VAL A 173 5.33 -9.82 -4.03
N THR A 174 4.40 -9.93 -4.99
CA THR A 174 4.61 -10.74 -6.19
C THR A 174 4.05 -10.10 -7.46
N ASP A 175 4.69 -10.35 -8.59
CA ASP A 175 4.18 -10.03 -9.93
C ASP A 175 3.59 -11.26 -10.65
N GLY A 176 3.49 -12.39 -9.92
CA GLY A 176 3.05 -13.68 -10.43
C GLY A 176 4.17 -14.56 -11.02
N LYS A 177 5.41 -14.07 -11.06
CA LYS A 177 6.60 -14.82 -11.50
C LYS A 177 7.69 -14.80 -10.43
N THR A 178 7.92 -13.63 -9.88
CA THR A 178 8.90 -13.39 -8.81
C THR A 178 8.16 -12.98 -7.56
N THR A 179 8.53 -13.54 -6.41
CA THR A 179 7.87 -13.32 -5.13
C THR A 179 8.89 -12.99 -4.06
N HIS A 180 8.70 -11.85 -3.39
CA HIS A 180 9.37 -11.48 -2.15
C HIS A 180 8.51 -11.92 -0.96
N ILE A 181 9.12 -12.58 0.02
CA ILE A 181 8.54 -12.87 1.34
C ILE A 181 9.29 -12.01 2.35
N LEU A 182 8.60 -11.02 2.90
CA LEU A 182 9.17 -10.06 3.82
C LEU A 182 8.70 -10.37 5.25
N ARG A 183 9.64 -10.41 6.19
CA ARG A 183 9.39 -10.75 7.60
C ARG A 183 9.69 -9.61 8.55
N ASN A 184 9.81 -8.40 8.00
CA ASN A 184 9.90 -7.20 8.82
C ASN A 184 8.50 -6.81 9.34
N GLY A 185 8.45 -6.29 10.55
CA GLY A 185 7.23 -5.73 11.11
C GLY A 185 6.98 -6.12 12.56
N THR A 186 5.96 -5.49 13.12
CA THR A 186 5.53 -5.74 14.49
C THR A 186 4.01 -5.89 14.55
N PRO A 187 3.47 -6.81 15.38
CA PRO A 187 2.03 -6.93 15.61
C PRO A 187 1.38 -5.63 16.12
N LEU A 188 2.16 -4.72 16.71
CA LEU A 188 1.67 -3.46 17.24
C LEU A 188 1.15 -2.53 16.16
N LEU A 189 1.61 -2.64 14.90
CA LEU A 189 1.09 -1.85 13.77
C LEU A 189 -0.42 -2.06 13.55
N ARG A 190 -0.97 -3.23 13.87
CA ARG A 190 -2.41 -3.50 13.81
C ARG A 190 -3.23 -2.65 14.78
N ARG A 191 -2.60 -2.08 15.81
CA ARG A 191 -3.23 -1.24 16.82
C ARG A 191 -3.17 0.25 16.44
N VAL A 192 -2.53 0.60 15.32
CA VAL A 192 -2.48 1.96 14.77
C VAL A 192 -3.46 2.02 13.60
N THR A 193 -4.54 2.78 13.78
CA THR A 193 -5.53 2.97 12.71
C THR A 193 -4.86 3.62 11.49
N GLY A 194 -5.18 3.14 10.30
CA GLY A 194 -4.62 3.68 9.08
C GLY A 194 -3.21 3.18 8.71
N ALA A 195 -2.58 2.30 9.52
CA ALA A 195 -1.25 1.76 9.19
C ALA A 195 -1.20 1.12 7.79
N GLY A 196 -2.26 0.40 7.40
CA GLY A 196 -2.39 -0.11 6.04
C GLY A 196 -2.48 0.99 4.99
N CYS A 197 -3.33 2.01 5.21
CA CYS A 197 -3.45 3.13 4.27
C CYS A 197 -2.14 3.94 4.16
N MET A 198 -1.42 4.10 5.27
CA MET A 198 -0.07 4.70 5.28
C MET A 198 0.90 3.90 4.40
N LEU A 199 0.89 2.57 4.50
CA LEU A 199 1.70 1.72 3.63
C LEU A 199 1.29 1.87 2.16
N SER A 200 0.00 2.01 1.85
CA SER A 200 -0.47 2.16 0.47
C SER A 200 0.04 3.45 -0.17
N VAL A 201 -0.01 4.57 0.53
CA VAL A 201 0.52 5.84 0.01
C VAL A 201 2.05 5.86 -0.01
N LEU A 202 2.71 5.20 0.95
CA LEU A 202 4.16 5.00 0.93
C LEU A 202 4.56 4.16 -0.29
N THR A 203 3.84 3.07 -0.58
CA THR A 203 4.05 2.26 -1.80
C THR A 203 3.89 3.11 -3.06
N ALA A 204 2.90 4.02 -3.09
CA ALA A 204 2.72 4.94 -4.22
C ALA A 204 3.92 5.89 -4.39
N ALA A 205 4.51 6.38 -3.29
CA ALA A 205 5.73 7.19 -3.35
C ALA A 205 6.91 6.40 -3.93
N PHE A 206 7.09 5.14 -3.48
CA PHE A 206 8.17 4.27 -3.98
C PHE A 206 8.00 3.94 -5.48
N VAL A 207 6.81 3.53 -5.93
CA VAL A 207 6.59 3.22 -7.35
C VAL A 207 6.59 4.48 -8.23
N GLY A 208 6.16 5.62 -7.69
CA GLY A 208 6.24 6.91 -8.38
C GLY A 208 7.67 7.39 -8.62
N ALA A 209 8.60 7.08 -7.71
CA ALA A 209 10.01 7.33 -7.87
C ALA A 209 10.72 6.26 -8.74
N ASN A 210 10.18 5.03 -8.82
CA ASN A 210 10.78 3.87 -9.46
C ASN A 210 9.79 3.15 -10.41
N PRO A 211 9.20 3.84 -11.41
CA PRO A 211 8.13 3.29 -12.23
C PRO A 211 8.58 2.12 -13.13
N ASP A 212 9.87 2.02 -13.39
CA ASP A 212 10.53 0.97 -14.15
C ASP A 212 10.71 -0.35 -13.36
N ARG A 213 10.56 -0.32 -12.03
CA ARG A 213 10.79 -1.46 -11.12
C ARG A 213 9.67 -1.64 -10.09
N PRO A 214 8.39 -1.77 -10.50
CA PRO A 214 7.25 -1.72 -9.57
C PRO A 214 7.26 -2.84 -8.52
N LEU A 215 7.70 -4.06 -8.86
CA LEU A 215 7.81 -5.16 -7.90
C LEU A 215 8.81 -4.83 -6.79
N ALA A 216 10.03 -4.45 -7.16
CA ALA A 216 11.08 -4.14 -6.19
C ALA A 216 10.71 -2.89 -5.36
N ALA A 217 10.10 -1.88 -5.97
CA ALA A 217 9.64 -0.67 -5.29
C ALA A 217 8.53 -0.97 -4.26
N ALA A 218 7.56 -1.82 -4.61
CA ALA A 218 6.53 -2.25 -3.68
C ALA A 218 7.12 -3.08 -2.51
N ALA A 219 8.03 -4.01 -2.79
CA ALA A 219 8.72 -4.79 -1.76
C ALA A 219 9.55 -3.88 -0.83
N ALA A 220 10.27 -2.90 -1.37
CA ALA A 220 11.03 -1.93 -0.59
C ALA A 220 10.13 -1.09 0.33
N ALA A 221 8.95 -0.66 -0.15
CA ALA A 221 7.99 0.10 0.66
C ALA A 221 7.42 -0.74 1.82
N VAL A 222 7.08 -2.02 1.56
CA VAL A 222 6.62 -2.96 2.59
C VAL A 222 7.71 -3.20 3.63
N CYS A 223 8.94 -3.47 3.19
CA CYS A 223 10.09 -3.66 4.07
C CYS A 223 10.37 -2.40 4.91
N ALA A 224 10.37 -1.21 4.31
CA ALA A 224 10.59 0.06 5.00
C ALA A 224 9.55 0.30 6.11
N MET A 225 8.27 0.06 5.80
CA MET A 225 7.18 0.19 6.79
C MET A 225 7.35 -0.80 7.94
N GLY A 226 7.68 -2.05 7.64
CA GLY A 226 7.94 -3.09 8.64
C GLY A 226 9.11 -2.74 9.55
N LEU A 227 10.25 -2.41 8.97
CA LEU A 227 11.48 -2.03 9.71
C LEU A 227 11.28 -0.79 10.58
N CYS A 228 10.61 0.24 10.04
CA CYS A 228 10.25 1.43 10.82
C CYS A 228 9.28 1.11 11.96
N GLY A 229 8.35 0.16 11.73
CA GLY A 229 7.47 -0.36 12.78
C GLY A 229 8.23 -1.05 13.91
N GLU A 230 9.21 -1.89 13.59
CA GLU A 230 10.11 -2.53 14.57
C GLU A 230 10.89 -1.48 15.36
N THR A 231 11.50 -0.51 14.66
CA THR A 231 12.26 0.59 15.25
C THR A 231 11.39 1.41 16.21
N ALA A 232 10.17 1.75 15.79
CA ALA A 232 9.21 2.48 16.62
C ALA A 232 8.79 1.67 17.86
N ALA A 233 8.52 0.38 17.69
CA ALA A 233 8.14 -0.52 18.78
C ALA A 233 9.26 -0.70 19.82
N ALA A 234 10.51 -0.79 19.36
CA ALA A 234 11.68 -0.93 20.23
C ALA A 234 11.95 0.33 21.10
N ARG A 235 11.43 1.49 20.71
CA ARG A 235 11.55 2.75 21.46
C ARG A 235 10.50 2.87 22.58
N LEU A 236 9.42 2.09 22.54
CA LEU A 236 8.35 2.19 23.53
C LEU A 236 8.84 1.81 24.93
N THR A 237 8.48 2.63 25.89
CA THR A 237 8.62 2.34 27.32
C THR A 237 7.33 1.72 27.90
N GLY A 238 7.35 1.27 29.14
CA GLY A 238 6.21 0.60 29.76
C GLY A 238 4.95 1.48 29.96
N GLU A 239 5.09 2.79 29.87
CA GLU A 239 3.98 3.77 30.05
C GLU A 239 3.43 4.29 28.70
N GLU A 240 4.08 3.97 27.58
CA GLU A 240 3.72 4.46 26.27
C GLU A 240 2.81 3.49 25.53
N GLY A 241 1.90 4.06 24.73
CA GLY A 241 0.87 3.32 24.01
C GLY A 241 0.92 3.53 22.49
N THR A 242 -0.21 3.20 21.86
CA THR A 242 -0.34 3.27 20.39
C THR A 242 -0.24 4.68 19.81
N GLY A 243 -0.57 5.72 20.60
CA GLY A 243 -0.39 7.11 20.20
C GLY A 243 1.09 7.45 20.02
N THR A 244 1.92 7.08 21.00
CA THR A 244 3.38 7.25 20.94
C THR A 244 4.00 6.37 19.86
N LEU A 245 3.55 5.12 19.72
CA LEU A 245 3.98 4.24 18.62
C LEU A 245 3.77 4.89 17.24
N ARG A 246 2.60 5.52 17.02
CA ARG A 246 2.31 6.22 15.76
C ARG A 246 3.28 7.37 15.51
N MET A 247 3.61 8.16 16.53
CA MET A 247 4.61 9.23 16.42
C MET A 247 5.99 8.67 16.12
N TYR A 248 6.43 7.65 16.85
CA TYR A 248 7.72 7.00 16.63
C TYR A 248 7.83 6.35 15.25
N LEU A 249 6.73 5.87 14.69
CA LEU A 249 6.69 5.35 13.32
C LEU A 249 6.99 6.46 12.30
N MET A 250 6.37 7.64 12.45
CA MET A 250 6.65 8.79 11.58
C MET A 250 8.11 9.23 11.69
N ASP A 251 8.64 9.31 12.90
CA ASP A 251 10.04 9.62 13.14
C ASP A 251 10.98 8.59 12.50
N ALA A 252 10.64 7.29 12.63
CA ALA A 252 11.44 6.21 12.08
C ALA A 252 11.50 6.29 10.54
N VAL A 253 10.37 6.56 9.87
CA VAL A 253 10.34 6.76 8.41
C VAL A 253 11.13 8.01 8.00
N SER A 254 11.00 9.11 8.76
CA SER A 254 11.72 10.36 8.50
C SER A 254 13.24 10.21 8.60
N ASN A 255 13.69 9.39 9.53
CA ASN A 255 15.12 9.18 9.80
C ASN A 255 15.72 7.94 9.11
N LEU A 256 14.91 7.11 8.44
CA LEU A 256 15.38 5.93 7.72
C LEU A 256 16.40 6.35 6.64
N THR A 257 17.48 5.60 6.48
CA THR A 257 18.42 5.74 5.36
C THR A 257 18.37 4.52 4.45
N GLY A 258 18.80 4.67 3.19
CA GLY A 258 18.88 3.53 2.27
C GLY A 258 19.78 2.42 2.82
N GLU A 259 20.90 2.77 3.44
CA GLU A 259 21.80 1.82 4.08
C GLU A 259 21.11 1.03 5.21
N GLN A 260 20.36 1.73 6.09
CA GLN A 260 19.60 1.06 7.16
C GLN A 260 18.53 0.13 6.61
N LEU A 261 17.86 0.52 5.51
CA LEU A 261 16.86 -0.32 4.85
C LEU A 261 17.50 -1.60 4.29
N ASP A 262 18.66 -1.50 3.64
CA ASP A 262 19.37 -2.67 3.10
C ASP A 262 19.89 -3.60 4.21
N GLN A 263 20.41 -3.02 5.31
CA GLN A 263 20.90 -3.80 6.45
C GLN A 263 19.79 -4.46 7.27
N GLY A 264 18.63 -3.81 7.38
CA GLY A 264 17.48 -4.29 8.15
C GLY A 264 16.51 -5.19 7.38
N ALA A 265 16.67 -5.30 6.06
CA ALA A 265 15.76 -6.08 5.24
C ALA A 265 15.80 -7.59 5.55
N ASN A 266 14.66 -8.16 5.90
CA ASN A 266 14.46 -9.59 6.06
C ASN A 266 13.60 -10.11 4.88
N ASP A 267 14.24 -10.28 3.73
CA ASP A 267 13.64 -10.59 2.44
C ASP A 267 14.13 -11.95 1.93
N GLU A 268 13.19 -12.80 1.55
CA GLU A 268 13.43 -14.08 0.87
C GLU A 268 12.81 -14.03 -0.53
N LEU A 269 13.64 -14.22 -1.56
CA LEU A 269 13.24 -14.11 -2.96
C LEU A 269 13.00 -15.48 -3.58
N TYR A 270 11.86 -15.63 -4.24
CA TYR A 270 11.47 -16.79 -5.02
C TYR A 270 11.27 -16.39 -6.49
N CYS A 271 11.82 -17.21 -7.41
CA CYS A 271 11.71 -17.04 -8.86
C CYS A 271 11.03 -18.24 -9.50
#